data_a617f3579800b6f64bb53168a6f30a2e
#
_entry.id   a617f3579800b6f64bb53168a6f30a2e
#
_cell.length_a   1.000
_cell.length_b   1.000
_cell.length_c   1.000
_cell.angle_alpha   90.00
_cell.angle_beta   90.00
_cell.angle_gamma   90.00
#
_symmetry.space_group_name_H-M   'P 1'
#
loop_
_entity.id
_entity.type
_entity.pdbx_description
1 polymer ?
#
loop_
_entity_poly.entity_id
_entity_poly.type
_entity_poly.pdbx_seq_one_letter_code
_entity_poly.pdbx_strand_id
1 'polypeptide(L)'
;FEKRISVFGPTRFNGDVPIEIQQIPELDAVIISHDHYDHLNKLSVQGLMGKTDTFIVPMHVGALLIDWGVPRKKIIELSWWQEYQLNKELMIAATPALHFSGRGITDRNKTLWASWVIQTPFHNLFFSGDSGYFEGFKQIGDKYGPFDMTFIECGAYGKSWPKVHMFPEQTVQAHLDLKGNVLHPIHWGTFNLALHPWYEPMERLSIAADYKNIKVATPTVGETTVYGKSIPVERWWEQAMEASSGVIGKTASDGENPPATNKR
;
A
#
# COMPACT_ATOMS: atom_id res chain seq x y z
N PHE A 1 -6.96 -8.02 5.57
CA PHE A 1 -7.70 -8.41 6.78
C PHE A 1 -6.99 -9.52 7.59
N GLU A 2 -5.88 -10.07 7.13
CA GLU A 2 -5.12 -11.10 7.84
C GLU A 2 -4.08 -10.49 8.79
N LYS A 3 -3.86 -11.16 9.95
CA LYS A 3 -2.81 -10.79 10.91
C LYS A 3 -1.40 -11.09 10.40
N ARG A 4 -1.26 -12.01 9.43
CA ARG A 4 -0.01 -12.40 8.78
C ARG A 4 -0.18 -12.42 7.28
N ILE A 5 0.89 -12.11 6.55
CA ILE A 5 0.93 -12.21 5.09
C ILE A 5 0.71 -13.66 4.61
N SER A 6 1.30 -14.61 5.31
CA SER A 6 1.17 -16.06 5.06
C SER A 6 1.41 -16.84 6.35
N VAL A 7 1.26 -18.17 6.31
CA VAL A 7 1.49 -19.05 7.48
C VAL A 7 2.86 -18.81 8.12
N PHE A 8 3.89 -18.53 7.32
CA PHE A 8 5.26 -18.26 7.76
C PHE A 8 5.69 -16.80 7.53
N GLY A 9 4.79 -15.94 7.07
CA GLY A 9 5.10 -14.55 6.72
C GLY A 9 5.13 -13.62 7.93
N PRO A 10 5.62 -12.37 7.74
CA PRO A 10 5.66 -11.37 8.78
C PRO A 10 4.26 -11.02 9.29
N THR A 11 4.19 -10.70 10.59
CA THR A 11 2.98 -10.21 11.25
C THR A 11 2.83 -8.71 11.06
N ARG A 12 1.63 -8.19 11.27
CA ARG A 12 1.40 -6.75 11.32
C ARG A 12 2.06 -6.11 12.55
N PHE A 13 2.52 -4.88 12.39
CA PHE A 13 2.92 -4.02 13.51
C PHE A 13 1.71 -3.60 14.34
N ASN A 14 0.64 -3.18 13.68
CA ASN A 14 -0.66 -2.86 14.28
C ASN A 14 -1.48 -4.15 14.45
N GLY A 15 -1.96 -4.43 15.67
CA GLY A 15 -2.62 -5.71 16.02
C GLY A 15 -3.89 -5.99 15.22
N ASP A 16 -4.94 -5.20 15.42
CA ASP A 16 -6.22 -5.42 14.77
C ASP A 16 -6.41 -4.50 13.55
N VAL A 17 -7.19 -4.99 12.58
CA VAL A 17 -7.60 -4.18 11.44
C VAL A 17 -8.73 -3.24 11.86
N PRO A 18 -8.76 -1.98 11.36
CA PRO A 18 -9.75 -0.99 11.82
C PRO A 18 -11.16 -1.25 11.30
N ILE A 19 -11.32 -2.13 10.31
CA ILE A 19 -12.61 -2.46 9.69
C ILE A 19 -12.66 -3.96 9.36
N GLU A 20 -13.78 -4.58 9.69
CA GLU A 20 -14.06 -5.97 9.31
C GLU A 20 -14.66 -6.04 7.90
N ILE A 21 -14.45 -7.17 7.20
CA ILE A 21 -14.99 -7.37 5.83
C ILE A 21 -16.53 -7.18 5.80
N GLN A 22 -17.22 -7.57 6.87
CA GLN A 22 -18.67 -7.45 6.98
C GLN A 22 -19.14 -6.00 6.98
N GLN A 23 -18.31 -5.08 7.47
CA GLN A 23 -18.61 -3.64 7.54
C GLN A 23 -18.36 -2.90 6.21
N ILE A 24 -17.65 -3.54 5.26
CA ILE A 24 -17.42 -2.99 3.93
C ILE A 24 -18.76 -2.98 3.16
N PRO A 25 -19.15 -1.85 2.55
CA PRO A 25 -20.38 -1.77 1.75
C PRO A 25 -20.29 -2.59 0.46
N GLU A 26 -21.34 -2.60 -0.34
CA GLU A 26 -21.29 -3.07 -1.73
C GLU A 26 -20.28 -2.24 -2.53
N LEU A 27 -19.51 -2.89 -3.39
CA LEU A 27 -18.43 -2.30 -4.16
C LEU A 27 -18.66 -2.45 -5.65
N ASP A 28 -18.59 -1.34 -6.40
CA ASP A 28 -18.58 -1.36 -7.87
C ASP A 28 -17.36 -2.13 -8.39
N ALA A 29 -16.19 -1.91 -7.77
CA ALA A 29 -14.99 -2.64 -8.15
C ALA A 29 -14.01 -2.84 -6.99
N VAL A 30 -13.24 -3.92 -7.08
CA VAL A 30 -11.99 -4.16 -6.36
C VAL A 30 -10.85 -4.19 -7.36
N ILE A 31 -9.85 -3.33 -7.15
CA ILE A 31 -8.66 -3.24 -8.00
C ILE A 31 -7.48 -3.88 -7.27
N ILE A 32 -6.72 -4.73 -7.97
CA ILE A 32 -5.57 -5.45 -7.42
C ILE A 32 -4.34 -5.10 -8.24
N SER A 33 -3.23 -4.71 -7.59
CA SER A 33 -2.00 -4.32 -8.29
C SER A 33 -1.19 -5.51 -8.78
N HIS A 34 -1.07 -6.57 -7.99
CA HIS A 34 -0.28 -7.77 -8.30
C HIS A 34 -0.60 -8.91 -7.34
N ASP A 35 0.04 -10.06 -7.52
CA ASP A 35 -0.30 -11.31 -6.85
C ASP A 35 0.51 -11.62 -5.57
N HIS A 36 1.41 -10.77 -5.10
CA HIS A 36 2.14 -11.01 -3.86
C HIS A 36 1.20 -11.20 -2.67
N TYR A 37 1.65 -11.96 -1.66
CA TYR A 37 0.81 -12.38 -0.53
C TYR A 37 0.29 -11.23 0.34
N ASP A 38 1.04 -10.12 0.43
CA ASP A 38 0.67 -8.91 1.17
C ASP A 38 -0.31 -8.01 0.40
N HIS A 39 -0.50 -8.23 -0.91
CA HIS A 39 -1.41 -7.49 -1.77
C HIS A 39 -2.63 -8.30 -2.19
N LEU A 40 -2.50 -9.62 -2.35
CA LEU A 40 -3.57 -10.49 -2.79
C LEU A 40 -3.77 -11.65 -1.81
N ASN A 41 -4.75 -11.50 -0.93
CA ASN A 41 -5.11 -12.49 0.08
C ASN A 41 -6.37 -13.25 -0.30
N LYS A 42 -6.32 -14.59 -0.26
CA LYS A 42 -7.43 -15.47 -0.66
C LYS A 42 -8.68 -15.26 0.19
N LEU A 43 -8.55 -15.19 1.51
CA LEU A 43 -9.70 -15.06 2.41
C LEU A 43 -10.36 -13.68 2.26
N SER A 44 -9.58 -12.63 2.04
CA SER A 44 -10.10 -11.28 1.74
C SER A 44 -10.90 -11.28 0.43
N VAL A 45 -10.39 -11.90 -0.63
CA VAL A 45 -11.11 -12.04 -1.91
C VAL A 45 -12.40 -12.82 -1.72
N GLN A 46 -12.37 -13.97 -1.03
CA GLN A 46 -13.55 -14.78 -0.76
C GLN A 46 -14.59 -14.03 0.08
N GLY A 47 -14.15 -13.25 1.07
CA GLY A 47 -15.07 -12.44 1.88
C GLY A 47 -15.70 -11.27 1.12
N LEU A 48 -15.00 -10.72 0.12
CA LEU A 48 -15.48 -9.60 -0.69
C LEU A 48 -16.29 -10.01 -1.91
N MET A 49 -16.14 -11.24 -2.42
CA MET A 49 -16.71 -11.63 -3.73
C MET A 49 -18.24 -11.49 -3.80
N GLY A 50 -18.95 -11.62 -2.66
CA GLY A 50 -20.41 -11.49 -2.57
C GLY A 50 -20.89 -10.06 -2.71
N LYS A 51 -20.07 -9.08 -2.31
CA LYS A 51 -20.38 -7.64 -2.29
C LYS A 51 -19.60 -6.83 -3.36
N THR A 52 -18.90 -7.48 -4.26
CA THR A 52 -18.13 -6.84 -5.33
C THR A 52 -18.73 -7.18 -6.68
N ASP A 53 -19.02 -6.17 -7.49
CA ASP A 53 -19.53 -6.37 -8.83
C ASP A 53 -18.42 -6.80 -9.79
N THR A 54 -17.27 -6.14 -9.73
CA THR A 54 -16.16 -6.37 -10.66
C THR A 54 -14.82 -6.42 -9.94
N PHE A 55 -13.98 -7.41 -10.27
CA PHE A 55 -12.57 -7.44 -9.92
C PHE A 55 -11.74 -7.03 -11.13
N ILE A 56 -10.93 -5.96 -10.98
CA ILE A 56 -10.06 -5.46 -12.05
C ILE A 56 -8.62 -5.78 -11.65
N VAL A 57 -7.96 -6.56 -12.49
CA VAL A 57 -6.66 -7.14 -12.16
C VAL A 57 -5.72 -7.10 -13.38
N PRO A 58 -4.39 -7.18 -13.17
CA PRO A 58 -3.45 -7.35 -14.27
C PRO A 58 -3.63 -8.72 -14.94
N MET A 59 -3.17 -8.84 -16.18
CA MET A 59 -3.23 -10.07 -16.97
C MET A 59 -2.71 -11.28 -16.19
N HIS A 60 -3.42 -12.40 -16.31
CA HIS A 60 -3.17 -13.70 -15.69
C HIS A 60 -3.41 -13.78 -14.18
N VAL A 61 -3.66 -12.69 -13.46
CA VAL A 61 -4.07 -12.72 -12.04
C VAL A 61 -5.49 -13.29 -11.90
N GLY A 62 -6.33 -13.11 -12.90
CA GLY A 62 -7.72 -13.62 -12.90
C GLY A 62 -7.82 -15.13 -12.71
N ALA A 63 -6.84 -15.90 -13.15
CA ALA A 63 -6.80 -17.35 -12.93
C ALA A 63 -6.80 -17.72 -11.43
N LEU A 64 -6.02 -17.00 -10.61
CA LEU A 64 -6.01 -17.18 -9.15
C LEU A 64 -7.37 -16.88 -8.53
N LEU A 65 -8.04 -15.83 -8.98
CA LEU A 65 -9.37 -15.45 -8.48
C LEU A 65 -10.41 -16.51 -8.82
N ILE A 66 -10.35 -17.07 -10.03
CA ILE A 66 -11.23 -18.16 -10.48
C ILE A 66 -11.02 -19.40 -9.60
N ASP A 67 -9.76 -19.80 -9.36
CA ASP A 67 -9.41 -20.91 -8.49
C ASP A 67 -9.89 -20.72 -7.04
N TRP A 68 -10.09 -19.47 -6.61
CA TRP A 68 -10.61 -19.13 -5.28
C TRP A 68 -12.13 -18.98 -5.24
N GLY A 69 -12.81 -19.16 -6.39
CA GLY A 69 -14.26 -19.19 -6.50
C GLY A 69 -14.91 -17.92 -7.04
N VAL A 70 -14.14 -16.92 -7.46
CA VAL A 70 -14.70 -15.70 -8.09
C VAL A 70 -15.24 -16.06 -9.48
N PRO A 71 -16.52 -15.77 -9.78
CA PRO A 71 -17.07 -16.03 -11.10
C PRO A 71 -16.32 -15.28 -12.21
N ARG A 72 -15.95 -15.97 -13.31
CA ARG A 72 -15.20 -15.37 -14.44
C ARG A 72 -15.83 -14.09 -14.96
N LYS A 73 -17.16 -14.01 -14.98
CA LYS A 73 -17.91 -12.83 -15.44
C LYS A 73 -17.67 -11.56 -14.60
N LYS A 74 -17.19 -11.70 -13.36
CA LYS A 74 -16.84 -10.58 -12.48
C LYS A 74 -15.38 -10.13 -12.62
N ILE A 75 -14.58 -10.76 -13.49
CA ILE A 75 -13.13 -10.51 -13.58
C ILE A 75 -12.82 -9.82 -14.92
N ILE A 76 -12.20 -8.66 -14.82
CA ILE A 76 -11.63 -7.89 -15.94
C ILE A 76 -10.11 -7.91 -15.78
N GLU A 77 -9.43 -8.41 -16.80
CA GLU A 77 -7.96 -8.45 -16.86
C GLU A 77 -7.43 -7.39 -17.83
N LEU A 78 -6.48 -6.57 -17.39
CA LEU A 78 -5.89 -5.52 -18.20
C LEU A 78 -4.37 -5.68 -18.31
N SER A 79 -3.85 -5.41 -19.50
CA SER A 79 -2.42 -5.17 -19.75
C SER A 79 -2.09 -3.69 -19.53
N TRP A 80 -0.81 -3.36 -19.40
CA TRP A 80 -0.35 -1.98 -19.31
C TRP A 80 -0.88 -1.12 -20.48
N TRP A 81 -1.32 0.08 -20.13
CA TRP A 81 -1.90 1.08 -21.02
C TRP A 81 -3.31 0.74 -21.54
N GLN A 82 -3.89 -0.38 -21.10
CA GLN A 82 -5.30 -0.65 -21.37
C GLN A 82 -6.20 0.09 -20.40
N GLU A 83 -7.29 0.62 -20.94
CA GLU A 83 -8.33 1.37 -20.25
C GLU A 83 -9.61 0.55 -20.24
N TYR A 84 -10.34 0.62 -19.14
CA TYR A 84 -11.64 -0.03 -18.97
C TYR A 84 -12.64 0.98 -18.41
N GLN A 85 -13.72 1.21 -19.16
CA GLN A 85 -14.84 2.02 -18.72
C GLN A 85 -15.76 1.16 -17.86
N LEU A 86 -15.68 1.30 -16.53
CA LEU A 86 -16.49 0.53 -15.58
C LEU A 86 -17.97 0.93 -15.67
N ASN A 87 -18.23 2.23 -15.73
CA ASN A 87 -19.54 2.83 -15.95
C ASN A 87 -19.37 4.20 -16.64
N LYS A 88 -20.44 4.96 -16.81
CA LYS A 88 -20.40 6.25 -17.53
C LYS A 88 -19.47 7.29 -16.88
N GLU A 89 -19.16 7.14 -15.60
CA GLU A 89 -18.43 8.14 -14.80
C GLU A 89 -17.08 7.63 -14.31
N LEU A 90 -16.76 6.35 -14.48
CA LEU A 90 -15.53 5.77 -13.90
C LEU A 90 -14.74 4.99 -14.94
N MET A 91 -13.59 5.52 -15.30
CA MET A 91 -12.56 4.89 -16.12
C MET A 91 -11.39 4.44 -15.27
N ILE A 92 -10.89 3.24 -15.54
CA ILE A 92 -9.72 2.66 -14.87
C ILE A 92 -8.70 2.26 -15.94
N ALA A 93 -7.45 2.70 -15.78
CA ALA A 93 -6.36 2.30 -16.67
C ALA A 93 -5.27 1.55 -15.88
N ALA A 94 -4.85 0.41 -16.43
CA ALA A 94 -3.64 -0.26 -15.96
C ALA A 94 -2.42 0.45 -16.53
N THR A 95 -1.44 0.77 -15.67
CA THR A 95 -0.20 1.45 -16.07
C THR A 95 1.01 0.66 -15.61
N PRO A 96 2.19 0.84 -16.24
CA PRO A 96 3.40 0.12 -15.84
C PRO A 96 3.84 0.41 -14.40
N ALA A 97 4.45 -0.60 -13.79
CA ALA A 97 5.21 -0.47 -12.54
C ALA A 97 6.53 -1.24 -12.67
N LEU A 98 7.57 -0.81 -11.97
CA LEU A 98 8.86 -1.50 -11.93
C LEU A 98 8.88 -2.47 -10.74
N HIS A 99 8.32 -3.65 -10.94
CA HIS A 99 8.20 -4.67 -9.90
C HIS A 99 8.30 -6.08 -10.49
N PHE A 100 7.74 -7.05 -9.83
CA PHE A 100 7.64 -8.44 -10.28
C PHE A 100 6.39 -9.10 -9.67
N SER A 101 6.08 -10.31 -10.12
CA SER A 101 4.99 -11.13 -9.58
C SER A 101 5.48 -12.51 -9.19
N GLY A 102 4.66 -13.25 -8.44
CA GLY A 102 4.89 -14.63 -8.05
C GLY A 102 4.51 -14.92 -6.61
N ARG A 103 3.99 -16.13 -6.37
CA ARG A 103 3.54 -16.63 -5.07
C ARG A 103 4.29 -17.89 -4.64
N GLY A 104 5.09 -18.48 -5.51
CA GLY A 104 5.83 -19.70 -5.30
C GLY A 104 7.27 -19.63 -5.82
N ILE A 105 7.89 -20.80 -5.98
CA ILE A 105 9.29 -20.90 -6.41
C ILE A 105 9.40 -20.86 -7.94
N THR A 106 8.34 -21.27 -8.66
CA THR A 106 8.38 -21.53 -10.11
C THR A 106 7.46 -20.63 -10.94
N ASP A 107 6.80 -19.66 -10.31
CA ASP A 107 5.78 -18.81 -10.93
C ASP A 107 6.16 -17.34 -11.06
N ARG A 108 7.43 -16.99 -10.81
CA ARG A 108 7.93 -15.63 -10.96
C ARG A 108 7.59 -15.06 -12.34
N ASN A 109 6.96 -13.88 -12.36
CA ASN A 109 6.54 -13.14 -13.55
C ASN A 109 5.58 -13.91 -14.49
N LYS A 110 4.83 -14.88 -13.98
CA LYS A 110 3.77 -15.56 -14.76
C LYS A 110 2.46 -14.78 -14.81
N THR A 111 2.25 -13.88 -13.88
CA THR A 111 1.19 -12.88 -13.89
C THR A 111 1.78 -11.51 -14.18
N LEU A 112 0.99 -10.57 -14.68
CA LEU A 112 1.40 -9.19 -14.79
C LEU A 112 1.19 -8.47 -13.44
N TRP A 113 1.81 -7.30 -13.29
CA TRP A 113 1.60 -6.35 -12.20
C TRP A 113 1.34 -4.97 -12.79
N ALA A 114 0.67 -4.09 -12.06
CA ALA A 114 0.30 -2.78 -12.55
C ALA A 114 0.17 -1.75 -11.45
N SER A 115 0.43 -0.49 -11.79
CA SER A 115 -0.14 0.67 -11.15
C SER A 115 -1.46 1.05 -11.82
N TRP A 116 -2.26 1.92 -11.21
CA TRP A 116 -3.62 2.19 -11.66
C TRP A 116 -3.92 3.68 -11.70
N VAL A 117 -4.54 4.10 -12.78
CA VAL A 117 -5.20 5.40 -12.92
C VAL A 117 -6.70 5.19 -12.73
N ILE A 118 -7.33 6.02 -11.92
CA ILE A 118 -8.76 5.99 -11.60
C ILE A 118 -9.31 7.38 -11.89
N GLN A 119 -10.08 7.52 -12.95
CA GLN A 119 -10.63 8.80 -13.39
C GLN A 119 -12.15 8.85 -13.29
N THR A 120 -12.64 9.91 -12.67
CA THR A 120 -14.04 10.30 -12.64
C THR A 120 -14.19 11.70 -13.24
N PRO A 121 -15.40 12.20 -13.50
CA PRO A 121 -15.60 13.60 -13.91
C PRO A 121 -15.09 14.64 -12.91
N PHE A 122 -14.87 14.26 -11.65
CA PHE A 122 -14.51 15.17 -10.55
C PHE A 122 -13.13 14.91 -9.98
N HIS A 123 -12.59 13.71 -10.14
CA HIS A 123 -11.34 13.30 -9.50
C HIS A 123 -10.49 12.42 -10.42
N ASN A 124 -9.20 12.65 -10.33
CA ASN A 124 -8.17 11.88 -11.01
C ASN A 124 -7.18 11.34 -9.99
N LEU A 125 -7.14 10.03 -9.79
CA LEU A 125 -6.36 9.38 -8.76
C LEU A 125 -5.33 8.43 -9.39
N PHE A 126 -4.19 8.31 -8.72
CA PHE A 126 -3.16 7.33 -9.07
C PHE A 126 -2.86 6.43 -7.89
N PHE A 127 -2.74 5.13 -8.14
CA PHE A 127 -2.33 4.11 -7.17
C PHE A 127 -1.14 3.32 -7.71
N SER A 128 0.01 3.39 -7.04
CA SER A 128 1.25 2.80 -7.54
C SER A 128 1.27 1.27 -7.53
N GLY A 129 0.55 0.62 -6.60
CA GLY A 129 0.95 -0.71 -6.17
C GLY A 129 2.37 -0.67 -5.65
N ASP A 130 3.12 -1.76 -5.80
CA ASP A 130 4.55 -1.80 -5.53
C ASP A 130 5.37 -1.47 -6.77
N SER A 131 6.41 -0.65 -6.60
CA SER A 131 7.27 -0.23 -7.71
C SER A 131 8.59 0.34 -7.21
N GLY A 132 9.68 -0.01 -7.85
CA GLY A 132 10.87 0.83 -7.86
C GLY A 132 10.64 2.11 -8.64
N TYR A 133 11.49 3.13 -8.44
CA TYR A 133 11.44 4.35 -9.24
C TYR A 133 11.91 4.11 -10.68
N PHE A 134 11.16 4.66 -11.66
CA PHE A 134 11.47 4.56 -13.09
C PHE A 134 10.79 5.68 -13.90
N GLU A 135 11.24 5.88 -15.14
CA GLU A 135 10.74 6.93 -16.07
C GLU A 135 9.25 6.82 -16.40
N GLY A 136 8.65 5.66 -16.17
CA GLY A 136 7.22 5.44 -16.43
C GLY A 136 6.31 6.37 -15.63
N PHE A 137 6.71 6.82 -14.44
CA PHE A 137 5.91 7.79 -13.67
C PHE A 137 5.71 9.10 -14.43
N LYS A 138 6.76 9.60 -15.12
CA LYS A 138 6.64 10.77 -15.96
C LYS A 138 5.74 10.53 -17.18
N GLN A 139 5.87 9.37 -17.83
CA GLN A 139 5.00 9.01 -18.97
C GLN A 139 3.53 8.91 -18.54
N ILE A 140 3.25 8.35 -17.35
CA ILE A 140 1.90 8.28 -16.78
C ILE A 140 1.39 9.71 -16.47
N GLY A 141 2.21 10.55 -15.84
CA GLY A 141 1.89 11.94 -15.55
C GLY A 141 1.65 12.78 -16.80
N ASP A 142 2.38 12.50 -17.90
CA ASP A 142 2.20 13.20 -19.18
C ASP A 142 0.89 12.76 -19.90
N LYS A 143 0.52 11.49 -19.75
CA LYS A 143 -0.70 10.95 -20.41
C LYS A 143 -1.98 11.20 -19.62
N TYR A 144 -1.94 11.01 -18.29
CA TYR A 144 -3.15 11.00 -17.47
C TYR A 144 -3.19 12.10 -16.40
N GLY A 145 -2.09 12.74 -16.08
CA GLY A 145 -2.03 13.80 -15.08
C GLY A 145 -2.62 15.13 -15.54
N PRO A 146 -2.77 16.12 -14.67
CA PRO A 146 -2.40 16.05 -13.25
C PRO A 146 -3.36 15.19 -12.41
N PHE A 147 -2.84 14.67 -11.28
CA PHE A 147 -3.63 13.87 -10.34
C PHE A 147 -4.02 14.68 -9.11
N ASP A 148 -5.25 14.54 -8.66
CA ASP A 148 -5.74 15.15 -7.40
C ASP A 148 -5.04 14.52 -6.20
N MET A 149 -4.91 13.19 -6.20
CA MET A 149 -4.20 12.44 -5.18
C MET A 149 -3.44 11.27 -5.79
N THR A 150 -2.21 11.07 -5.30
CA THR A 150 -1.38 9.93 -5.66
C THR A 150 -1.13 9.06 -4.44
N PHE A 151 -1.52 7.81 -4.52
CA PHE A 151 -1.24 6.77 -3.52
C PHE A 151 0.04 6.06 -3.95
N ILE A 152 1.18 6.38 -3.32
CA ILE A 152 2.48 5.89 -3.76
C ILE A 152 3.20 5.18 -2.62
N GLU A 153 3.73 3.99 -2.90
CA GLU A 153 4.49 3.22 -1.94
C GLU A 153 5.75 3.95 -1.48
N CYS A 154 6.15 3.77 -0.22
CA CYS A 154 7.37 4.37 0.34
C CYS A 154 8.08 3.48 1.36
N GLY A 155 7.59 2.27 1.58
CA GLY A 155 8.18 1.30 2.51
C GLY A 155 8.83 0.12 1.81
N ALA A 156 9.34 -0.83 2.58
CA ALA A 156 9.98 -2.06 2.10
C ALA A 156 11.21 -1.88 1.20
N TYR A 157 11.78 -0.67 1.10
CA TYR A 157 12.99 -0.41 0.34
C TYR A 157 14.24 -1.03 0.98
N GLY A 158 15.27 -1.26 0.17
CA GLY A 158 16.54 -1.77 0.65
C GLY A 158 17.67 -1.59 -0.36
N LYS A 159 18.90 -1.39 0.15
CA LYS A 159 20.10 -1.23 -0.69
C LYS A 159 20.39 -2.47 -1.54
N SER A 160 19.93 -3.63 -1.11
CA SER A 160 20.14 -4.90 -1.84
C SER A 160 19.12 -5.12 -2.97
N TRP A 161 17.99 -4.34 -2.97
CA TRP A 161 16.95 -4.42 -4.01
C TRP A 161 16.43 -3.03 -4.45
N PRO A 162 17.31 -2.11 -4.87
CA PRO A 162 17.00 -0.69 -5.09
C PRO A 162 16.01 -0.42 -6.25
N LYS A 163 15.67 -1.46 -7.03
CA LYS A 163 14.73 -1.37 -8.16
C LYS A 163 13.39 -2.07 -7.87
N VAL A 164 13.19 -2.59 -6.67
CA VAL A 164 11.97 -3.32 -6.30
C VAL A 164 10.98 -2.42 -5.58
N HIS A 165 11.51 -1.59 -4.67
CA HIS A 165 10.75 -0.60 -3.90
C HIS A 165 11.46 0.75 -3.93
N MET A 166 10.69 1.83 -3.91
CA MET A 166 11.21 3.20 -3.88
C MET A 166 11.77 3.57 -2.51
N PHE A 167 12.91 4.25 -2.51
CA PHE A 167 13.31 5.03 -1.34
C PHE A 167 12.34 6.21 -1.16
N PRO A 168 12.08 6.68 0.07
CA PRO A 168 11.10 7.74 0.34
C PRO A 168 11.30 9.02 -0.49
N GLU A 169 12.55 9.39 -0.78
CA GLU A 169 12.87 10.53 -1.64
C GLU A 169 12.46 10.29 -3.11
N GLN A 170 12.51 9.02 -3.55
CA GLN A 170 12.06 8.63 -4.88
C GLN A 170 10.53 8.62 -4.97
N THR A 171 9.82 8.29 -3.87
CA THR A 171 8.36 8.42 -3.77
C THR A 171 7.93 9.87 -3.99
N VAL A 172 8.64 10.82 -3.38
CA VAL A 172 8.42 12.26 -3.58
C VAL A 172 8.69 12.65 -5.04
N GLN A 173 9.75 12.13 -5.66
CA GLN A 173 10.05 12.41 -7.07
C GLN A 173 8.98 11.81 -8.00
N ALA A 174 8.53 10.56 -7.75
CA ALA A 174 7.46 9.93 -8.52
C ALA A 174 6.15 10.74 -8.45
N HIS A 175 5.81 11.31 -7.27
CA HIS A 175 4.68 12.21 -7.11
C HIS A 175 4.79 13.46 -8.01
N LEU A 176 5.95 14.06 -8.07
CA LEU A 176 6.21 15.22 -8.95
C LEU A 176 6.10 14.86 -10.43
N ASP A 177 6.68 13.73 -10.83
CA ASP A 177 6.63 13.23 -12.21
C ASP A 177 5.19 12.92 -12.67
N LEU A 178 4.36 12.42 -11.75
CA LEU A 178 2.93 12.20 -11.94
C LEU A 178 2.12 13.50 -11.97
N LYS A 179 2.70 14.64 -11.63
CA LYS A 179 2.02 15.93 -11.48
C LYS A 179 0.91 15.86 -10.42
N GLY A 180 1.20 15.18 -9.29
CA GLY A 180 0.25 14.99 -8.19
C GLY A 180 0.05 16.28 -7.39
N ASN A 181 -1.16 16.48 -6.85
CA ASN A 181 -1.49 17.59 -5.97
C ASN A 181 -1.32 17.22 -4.48
N VAL A 182 -1.81 16.05 -4.08
CA VAL A 182 -1.65 15.52 -2.71
C VAL A 182 -0.99 14.16 -2.78
N LEU A 183 0.11 13.97 -2.05
CA LEU A 183 0.78 12.67 -1.89
C LEU A 183 0.19 11.93 -0.69
N HIS A 184 -0.30 10.71 -0.90
CA HIS A 184 -0.70 9.78 0.16
C HIS A 184 0.28 8.60 0.16
N PRO A 185 1.25 8.56 1.08
CA PRO A 185 2.19 7.46 1.19
C PRO A 185 1.50 6.17 1.62
N ILE A 186 1.78 5.09 0.92
CA ILE A 186 1.25 3.74 1.22
C ILE A 186 2.38 2.74 1.41
N HIS A 187 2.06 1.49 1.75
CA HIS A 187 2.99 0.37 1.89
C HIS A 187 4.03 0.55 3.01
N TRP A 188 3.66 1.22 4.09
CA TRP A 188 4.49 1.43 5.29
C TRP A 188 3.70 1.18 6.57
N GLY A 189 4.38 0.96 7.70
CA GLY A 189 3.77 0.86 9.03
C GLY A 189 2.78 -0.32 9.22
N THR A 190 2.70 -1.26 8.28
CA THR A 190 1.77 -2.39 8.34
C THR A 190 2.49 -3.71 8.59
N PHE A 191 3.40 -4.10 7.72
CA PHE A 191 4.17 -5.34 7.84
C PHE A 191 5.67 -5.05 7.87
N ASN A 192 6.43 -5.87 8.60
CA ASN A 192 7.88 -5.78 8.59
C ASN A 192 8.45 -6.52 7.37
N LEU A 193 8.62 -5.79 6.27
CA LEU A 193 9.07 -6.31 4.98
C LEU A 193 10.53 -5.92 4.64
N ALA A 194 11.15 -5.07 5.45
CA ALA A 194 12.51 -4.58 5.21
C ALA A 194 13.32 -4.43 6.51
N LEU A 195 14.58 -4.04 6.38
CA LEU A 195 15.52 -3.96 7.52
C LEU A 195 15.56 -2.57 8.19
N HIS A 196 14.78 -1.60 7.72
CA HIS A 196 14.66 -0.28 8.34
C HIS A 196 13.55 -0.27 9.42
N PRO A 197 13.58 0.64 10.41
CA PRO A 197 12.50 0.84 11.34
C PRO A 197 11.17 1.17 10.62
N TRP A 198 10.04 0.77 11.21
CA TRP A 198 8.72 0.94 10.58
C TRP A 198 8.34 2.40 10.30
N TYR A 199 8.88 3.34 11.04
CA TYR A 199 8.62 4.79 10.94
C TYR A 199 9.60 5.52 10.01
N GLU A 200 10.80 4.96 9.76
CA GLU A 200 11.84 5.61 8.94
C GLU A 200 11.33 6.06 7.55
N PRO A 201 10.46 5.31 6.86
CA PRO A 201 9.91 5.76 5.59
C PRO A 201 9.27 7.14 5.68
N MET A 202 8.48 7.39 6.71
CA MET A 202 7.77 8.66 6.88
C MET A 202 8.65 9.80 7.35
N GLU A 203 9.64 9.52 8.20
CA GLU A 203 10.65 10.52 8.58
C GLU A 203 11.36 11.07 7.35
N ARG A 204 11.88 10.19 6.51
CA ARG A 204 12.62 10.55 5.30
C ARG A 204 11.71 11.21 4.25
N LEU A 205 10.52 10.65 4.04
CA LEU A 205 9.54 11.18 3.09
C LEU A 205 9.11 12.61 3.49
N SER A 206 8.82 12.83 4.78
CA SER A 206 8.41 14.14 5.27
C SER A 206 9.48 15.21 5.04
N ILE A 207 10.74 14.90 5.32
CA ILE A 207 11.86 15.82 5.07
C ILE A 207 11.94 16.17 3.56
N ALA A 208 11.84 15.17 2.69
CA ALA A 208 11.91 15.37 1.24
C ALA A 208 10.69 16.15 0.71
N ALA A 209 9.48 15.87 1.23
CA ALA A 209 8.25 16.54 0.86
C ALA A 209 8.23 18.02 1.31
N ASP A 210 8.65 18.28 2.57
CA ASP A 210 8.78 19.64 3.10
C ASP A 210 9.74 20.48 2.24
N TYR A 211 10.88 19.91 1.87
CA TYR A 211 11.84 20.60 0.99
C TYR A 211 11.27 20.98 -0.39
N LYS A 212 10.33 20.19 -0.89
CA LYS A 212 9.64 20.38 -2.18
C LYS A 212 8.28 21.08 -2.06
N ASN A 213 7.86 21.49 -0.86
CA ASN A 213 6.55 22.07 -0.56
C ASN A 213 5.38 21.19 -1.04
N ILE A 214 5.50 19.86 -0.87
CA ILE A 214 4.47 18.89 -1.24
C ILE A 214 3.55 18.66 -0.05
N LYS A 215 2.24 18.70 -0.30
CA LYS A 215 1.23 18.33 0.68
C LYS A 215 1.15 16.80 0.80
N VAL A 216 1.39 16.29 1.99
CA VAL A 216 1.34 14.86 2.30
C VAL A 216 0.10 14.56 3.15
N ALA A 217 -0.71 13.60 2.73
CA ALA A 217 -1.81 13.06 3.51
C ALA A 217 -1.28 11.94 4.41
N THR A 218 -1.50 12.07 5.72
CA THR A 218 -0.98 11.14 6.75
C THR A 218 -2.08 10.67 7.71
N PRO A 219 -3.18 10.08 7.20
CA PRO A 219 -4.22 9.56 8.08
C PRO A 219 -3.66 8.44 8.96
N THR A 220 -4.15 8.34 10.19
CA THR A 220 -3.99 7.14 11.00
C THR A 220 -4.73 5.97 10.34
N VAL A 221 -4.34 4.73 10.69
CA VAL A 221 -4.98 3.53 10.10
C VAL A 221 -6.47 3.51 10.46
N GLY A 222 -7.33 3.61 9.44
CA GLY A 222 -8.79 3.68 9.59
C GLY A 222 -9.38 5.10 9.63
N GLU A 223 -8.55 6.13 9.64
CA GLU A 223 -9.03 7.51 9.59
C GLU A 223 -9.52 7.89 8.19
N THR A 224 -10.65 8.60 8.13
CA THR A 224 -11.27 9.02 6.87
C THR A 224 -10.56 10.23 6.27
N THR A 225 -10.15 10.12 5.02
CA THR A 225 -9.63 11.24 4.23
C THR A 225 -10.69 11.69 3.22
N VAL A 226 -11.00 13.00 3.19
CA VAL A 226 -11.92 13.59 2.21
C VAL A 226 -11.19 14.65 1.40
N TYR A 227 -10.84 14.33 0.14
CA TYR A 227 -10.15 15.24 -0.75
C TYR A 227 -10.90 16.58 -0.89
N GLY A 228 -10.16 17.68 -0.82
CA GLY A 228 -10.73 19.05 -0.89
C GLY A 228 -11.44 19.53 0.38
N LYS A 229 -11.60 18.68 1.41
CA LYS A 229 -12.26 19.05 2.67
C LYS A 229 -11.39 18.75 3.90
N SER A 230 -11.11 17.49 4.14
CA SER A 230 -10.39 17.03 5.33
C SER A 230 -9.30 16.06 4.92
N ILE A 231 -8.07 16.54 4.91
CA ILE A 231 -6.88 15.73 4.64
C ILE A 231 -6.02 15.75 5.90
N PRO A 232 -5.94 14.64 6.65
CA PRO A 232 -5.05 14.53 7.81
C PRO A 232 -3.60 14.74 7.36
N VAL A 233 -2.85 15.57 8.10
CA VAL A 233 -1.47 15.93 7.79
C VAL A 233 -0.55 15.81 9.01
N GLU A 234 -1.07 15.25 10.11
CA GLU A 234 -0.32 15.12 11.35
C GLU A 234 0.71 13.99 11.27
N ARG A 235 1.84 14.18 11.94
CA ARG A 235 2.93 13.19 12.04
C ARG A 235 2.70 12.27 13.22
N TRP A 236 1.59 11.54 13.22
CA TRP A 236 1.16 10.67 14.32
C TRP A 236 2.19 9.58 14.69
N TRP A 237 3.05 9.16 13.76
CA TRP A 237 4.10 8.17 14.01
C TRP A 237 5.16 8.67 14.99
N GLU A 238 5.42 9.98 15.08
CA GLU A 238 6.36 10.58 16.04
C GLU A 238 5.92 10.28 17.47
N GLN A 239 4.64 10.46 17.80
CA GLN A 239 4.08 10.12 19.10
C GLN A 239 4.13 8.60 19.39
N ALA A 240 3.87 7.78 18.37
CA ALA A 240 3.93 6.32 18.49
C ALA A 240 5.37 5.82 18.71
N MET A 241 6.37 6.49 18.16
CA MET A 241 7.81 6.23 18.42
C MET A 241 8.17 6.53 19.87
N GLU A 242 7.77 7.68 20.40
CA GLU A 242 8.03 8.07 21.77
C GLU A 242 7.41 7.11 22.79
N ALA A 243 6.15 6.72 22.55
CA ALA A 243 5.45 5.74 23.37
C ALA A 243 6.18 4.37 23.40
N SER A 244 6.70 3.93 22.25
CA SER A 244 7.45 2.67 22.13
C SER A 244 8.79 2.74 22.85
N SER A 245 9.47 3.88 22.83
CA SER A 245 10.76 4.11 23.50
C SER A 245 10.60 4.16 25.04
N GLY A 246 9.51 4.75 25.52
CA GLY A 246 9.18 4.83 26.95
C GLY A 246 8.87 3.47 27.61
N VAL A 247 8.37 2.51 26.85
CA VAL A 247 8.10 1.14 27.32
C VAL A 247 9.40 0.36 27.51
N ILE A 248 10.37 0.54 26.63
CA ILE A 248 11.70 -0.13 26.76
C ILE A 248 12.47 0.40 27.97
N GLY A 249 12.33 1.69 28.31
CA GLY A 249 12.96 2.30 29.48
C GLY A 249 12.40 1.82 30.82
N LYS A 250 11.13 1.44 30.91
CA LYS A 250 10.49 0.96 32.16
C LYS A 250 10.78 -0.51 32.46
N THR A 251 11.02 -1.35 31.47
CA THR A 251 11.36 -2.77 31.71
C THR A 251 12.81 -3.00 32.15
N ALA A 252 13.68 -2.00 31.99
CA ALA A 252 15.10 -2.09 32.40
C ALA A 252 15.35 -1.57 33.85
N SER A 253 14.38 -0.87 34.45
CA SER A 253 14.55 -0.27 35.80
C SER A 253 13.93 -1.08 36.95
N ASP A 254 13.16 -2.12 36.71
CA ASP A 254 12.50 -2.91 37.76
C ASP A 254 13.21 -4.22 38.12
N GLY A 255 14.53 -4.28 37.87
CA GLY A 255 15.41 -5.33 38.40
C GLY A 255 15.75 -5.09 39.86
N GLU A 256 14.79 -5.21 40.78
CA GLU A 256 15.09 -5.30 42.22
C GLU A 256 15.89 -6.57 42.50
N ASN A 257 17.09 -6.39 43.02
CA ASN A 257 17.90 -7.46 43.59
C ASN A 257 17.19 -8.08 44.82
N PRO A 258 17.01 -9.41 44.86
CA PRO A 258 16.48 -10.04 46.07
C PRO A 258 17.49 -9.90 47.23
N PRO A 259 17.04 -9.70 48.50
CA PRO A 259 17.91 -9.53 49.63
C PRO A 259 18.69 -10.81 49.94
N ALA A 260 19.97 -10.65 50.22
CA ALA A 260 20.88 -11.72 50.64
C ALA A 260 20.39 -12.36 51.94
N THR A 261 20.00 -13.62 51.89
CA THR A 261 19.73 -14.41 53.10
C THR A 261 21.04 -14.85 53.73
N ASN A 262 21.39 -14.25 54.83
CA ASN A 262 22.40 -14.75 55.77
C ASN A 262 21.92 -16.04 56.42
N LYS A 263 22.59 -17.17 56.15
CA LYS A 263 22.49 -18.36 56.98
C LYS A 263 23.69 -18.41 57.92
N ARG A 264 23.38 -18.39 59.21
CA ARG A 264 24.25 -18.93 60.26
C ARG A 264 24.12 -20.44 60.33
#